data_60f4f978f898c8878b6191ac22c41268
#
_entry.id   60f4f978f898c8878b6191ac22c41268
#
_cell.length_a   1.000
_cell.length_b   1.000
_cell.length_c   1.000
_cell.angle_alpha   90.00
_cell.angle_beta   90.00
_cell.angle_gamma   90.00
#
_symmetry.space_group_name_H-M   'P 1'
#
loop_
_entity.id
_entity.type
_entity.pdbx_description
1 polymer ?
#
loop_
_entity_poly.entity_id
_entity_poly.type
_entity_poly.pdbx_seq_one_letter_code
_entity_poly.pdbx_strand_id
1 'polypeptide(L)'
;MTARGPQDDPAARMRSLVDSVQAPPDLHARVEADRDRIAARRGRRRAWAAGGAAAAALAALVAALVIVLSPASTPTVLGAADLSARGPAAPAPARDASNPDALARGVDGVAFPAWEGDVPWRASGERSDTLSGRHAATVYYAGPRGSQLAYTIVDGPVLAWPEGSQRFLRDGTEVWVLRRPGQVVATWRERGHQCVITGPSSIPDDAVLTLAADSAARARPGYDEGVG
;
A
#
# COMPACT_ATOMS: atom_id res chain seq x y z
N MET A 1 -78.49 35.45 -9.18
CA MET A 1 -77.45 35.44 -10.26
C MET A 1 -76.61 36.72 -10.11
N THR A 2 -75.43 36.64 -9.45
CA THR A 2 -74.52 37.74 -9.26
C THR A 2 -73.46 37.64 -10.35
N ALA A 3 -73.40 38.64 -11.22
CA ALA A 3 -72.43 38.71 -12.31
C ALA A 3 -71.03 39.01 -11.68
N ARG A 4 -70.10 38.08 -11.97
CA ARG A 4 -68.70 38.26 -11.64
C ARG A 4 -68.13 39.42 -12.47
N GLY A 5 -67.69 40.45 -11.84
CA GLY A 5 -67.12 41.60 -12.51
C GLY A 5 -65.81 41.27 -13.22
N PRO A 6 -65.39 42.07 -14.23
CA PRO A 6 -64.18 41.82 -15.04
C PRO A 6 -62.83 41.98 -14.31
N GLN A 7 -62.84 42.18 -13.00
CA GLN A 7 -61.63 42.40 -12.19
C GLN A 7 -61.03 41.14 -11.61
N ASP A 8 -61.62 39.96 -11.80
CA ASP A 8 -61.15 38.68 -11.21
C ASP A 8 -60.48 37.73 -12.21
N ASP A 9 -60.11 38.24 -13.40
CA ASP A 9 -59.34 37.41 -14.35
C ASP A 9 -57.82 37.41 -13.98
N PRO A 10 -57.29 36.34 -13.46
CA PRO A 10 -55.85 36.26 -13.10
C PRO A 10 -54.91 36.42 -14.32
N ALA A 11 -55.41 36.10 -15.52
CA ALA A 11 -54.64 36.29 -16.76
C ALA A 11 -54.56 37.78 -17.18
N ALA A 12 -55.59 38.59 -16.86
CA ALA A 12 -55.55 40.01 -17.09
C ALA A 12 -54.59 40.72 -16.11
N ARG A 13 -54.55 40.29 -14.84
CA ARG A 13 -53.56 40.79 -13.85
C ARG A 13 -52.13 40.45 -14.22
N MET A 14 -51.90 39.24 -14.70
CA MET A 14 -50.55 38.82 -15.11
C MET A 14 -50.05 39.59 -16.32
N ARG A 15 -50.93 39.87 -17.30
CA ARG A 15 -50.57 40.70 -18.45
C ARG A 15 -50.25 42.13 -18.06
N SER A 16 -51.02 42.77 -17.15
CA SER A 16 -50.73 44.12 -16.69
C SER A 16 -49.44 44.23 -15.90
N LEU A 17 -49.02 43.17 -15.18
CA LEU A 17 -47.72 43.11 -14.49
C LEU A 17 -46.56 42.99 -15.47
N VAL A 18 -46.70 42.19 -16.52
CA VAL A 18 -45.67 42.10 -17.56
C VAL A 18 -45.51 43.38 -18.34
N ASP A 19 -46.61 44.06 -18.69
CA ASP A 19 -46.56 45.37 -19.38
C ASP A 19 -45.99 46.50 -18.52
N SER A 20 -46.03 46.37 -17.18
CA SER A 20 -45.42 47.34 -16.26
C SER A 20 -43.94 47.21 -16.09
N VAL A 21 -43.31 46.11 -16.55
CA VAL A 21 -41.86 45.88 -16.45
C VAL A 21 -41.20 46.53 -17.68
N GLN A 22 -40.82 47.77 -17.56
CA GLN A 22 -39.95 48.42 -18.55
C GLN A 22 -38.54 47.90 -18.38
N ALA A 23 -38.02 47.22 -19.42
CA ALA A 23 -36.61 46.83 -19.42
C ALA A 23 -35.70 48.06 -19.37
N PRO A 24 -34.66 48.07 -18.56
CA PRO A 24 -33.71 49.17 -18.56
C PRO A 24 -33.12 49.40 -19.96
N PRO A 25 -32.97 50.68 -20.39
CA PRO A 25 -32.55 50.97 -21.74
C PRO A 25 -31.12 50.45 -22.09
N ASP A 26 -30.35 50.12 -21.07
CA ASP A 26 -28.98 49.59 -21.19
C ASP A 26 -28.92 48.06 -21.15
N LEU A 27 -30.05 47.37 -20.99
CA LEU A 27 -30.08 45.89 -20.89
C LEU A 27 -29.52 45.23 -22.12
N HIS A 28 -29.85 45.74 -23.31
CA HIS A 28 -29.35 45.18 -24.57
C HIS A 28 -27.82 45.29 -24.69
N ALA A 29 -27.27 46.42 -24.34
CA ALA A 29 -25.83 46.65 -24.35
C ALA A 29 -25.09 45.78 -23.34
N ARG A 30 -25.68 45.53 -22.15
CA ARG A 30 -25.12 44.60 -21.16
C ARG A 30 -25.11 43.17 -21.61
N VAL A 31 -26.19 42.69 -22.24
CA VAL A 31 -26.30 41.33 -22.77
C VAL A 31 -25.28 41.09 -23.90
N GLU A 32 -25.10 42.07 -24.79
CA GLU A 32 -24.07 41.98 -25.85
C GLU A 32 -22.67 41.96 -25.26
N ALA A 33 -22.36 42.83 -24.33
CA ALA A 33 -21.05 42.82 -23.66
C ALA A 33 -20.73 41.54 -22.93
N ASP A 34 -21.74 40.90 -22.30
CA ASP A 34 -21.54 39.61 -21.64
C ASP A 34 -21.36 38.45 -22.64
N ARG A 35 -22.06 38.49 -23.79
CA ARG A 35 -21.84 37.55 -24.88
C ARG A 35 -20.41 37.60 -25.39
N ASP A 36 -19.87 38.79 -25.61
CA ASP A 36 -18.50 38.98 -26.07
C ASP A 36 -17.48 38.50 -25.05
N ARG A 37 -17.71 38.74 -23.74
CA ARG A 37 -16.87 38.21 -22.67
C ARG A 37 -16.85 36.70 -22.62
N ILE A 38 -18.02 36.06 -22.82
CA ILE A 38 -18.15 34.60 -22.83
C ILE A 38 -17.45 34.01 -24.07
N ALA A 39 -17.60 34.66 -25.24
CA ALA A 39 -16.91 34.24 -26.46
C ALA A 39 -15.37 34.35 -26.33
N ALA A 40 -14.87 35.42 -25.74
CA ALA A 40 -13.44 35.63 -25.51
C ALA A 40 -12.88 34.59 -24.50
N ARG A 41 -13.63 34.23 -23.46
CA ARG A 41 -13.23 33.15 -22.52
C ARG A 41 -13.20 31.78 -23.18
N ARG A 42 -14.15 31.48 -24.09
CA ARG A 42 -14.16 30.20 -24.85
C ARG A 42 -12.98 30.12 -25.83
N GLY A 43 -12.64 31.21 -26.46
CA GLY A 43 -11.47 31.30 -27.37
C GLY A 43 -10.16 31.04 -26.62
N ARG A 44 -9.95 31.65 -25.46
CA ARG A 44 -8.77 31.40 -24.63
C ARG A 44 -8.69 29.94 -24.16
N ARG A 45 -9.78 29.33 -23.70
CA ARG A 45 -9.78 27.92 -23.30
C ARG A 45 -9.44 26.97 -24.44
N ARG A 46 -9.84 27.26 -25.69
CA ARG A 46 -9.47 26.45 -26.84
C ARG A 46 -7.99 26.64 -27.24
N ALA A 47 -7.43 27.83 -27.12
CA ALA A 47 -6.01 28.07 -27.36
C ALA A 47 -5.13 27.36 -26.28
N TRP A 48 -5.57 27.31 -25.02
CA TRP A 48 -4.86 26.58 -23.97
C TRP A 48 -4.99 25.06 -24.14
N ALA A 49 -6.11 24.55 -24.66
CA ALA A 49 -6.30 23.13 -24.91
C ALA A 49 -5.41 22.64 -26.08
N ALA A 50 -5.18 23.46 -27.10
CA ALA A 50 -4.31 23.10 -28.20
C ALA A 50 -2.81 23.16 -27.85
N GLY A 51 -2.39 24.08 -26.97
CA GLY A 51 -1.01 24.16 -26.45
C GLY A 51 -0.69 23.13 -25.37
N GLY A 52 -1.70 22.68 -24.61
CA GLY A 52 -1.54 21.74 -23.51
C GLY A 52 -1.23 20.31 -23.94
N ALA A 53 -1.68 19.88 -25.11
CA ALA A 53 -1.47 18.51 -25.58
C ALA A 53 0.00 18.20 -25.88
N ALA A 54 0.75 19.15 -26.42
CA ALA A 54 2.19 18.98 -26.70
C ALA A 54 3.03 18.98 -25.41
N ALA A 55 2.68 19.85 -24.44
CA ALA A 55 3.35 19.90 -23.15
C ALA A 55 3.07 18.66 -22.29
N ALA A 56 1.84 18.12 -22.34
CA ALA A 56 1.49 16.87 -21.65
C ALA A 56 2.19 15.65 -22.26
N ALA A 57 2.35 15.60 -23.58
CA ALA A 57 3.09 14.52 -24.24
C ALA A 57 4.59 14.55 -23.90
N LEU A 58 5.21 15.73 -23.86
CA LEU A 58 6.60 15.89 -23.43
C LEU A 58 6.79 15.53 -21.94
N ALA A 59 5.88 15.96 -21.05
CA ALA A 59 5.93 15.61 -19.64
C ALA A 59 5.75 14.10 -19.41
N ALA A 60 4.86 13.44 -20.16
CA ALA A 60 4.70 12.00 -20.10
C ALA A 60 5.93 11.24 -20.62
N LEU A 61 6.58 11.75 -21.67
CA LEU A 61 7.78 11.15 -22.22
C LEU A 61 8.99 11.30 -21.28
N VAL A 62 9.13 12.47 -20.64
CA VAL A 62 10.15 12.71 -19.61
C VAL A 62 9.88 11.85 -18.36
N ALA A 63 8.63 11.73 -17.90
CA ALA A 63 8.27 10.87 -16.78
C ALA A 63 8.54 9.39 -17.09
N ALA A 64 8.21 8.92 -18.30
CA ALA A 64 8.52 7.56 -18.75
C ALA A 64 10.04 7.33 -18.84
N LEU A 65 10.80 8.31 -19.32
CA LEU A 65 12.25 8.22 -19.43
C LEU A 65 12.91 8.20 -18.03
N VAL A 66 12.41 9.00 -17.07
CA VAL A 66 12.90 9.00 -15.68
C VAL A 66 12.62 7.66 -15.03
N ILE A 67 11.47 7.03 -15.26
CA ILE A 67 11.15 5.69 -14.74
C ILE A 67 12.09 4.63 -15.33
N VAL A 68 12.39 4.71 -16.63
CA VAL A 68 13.26 3.75 -17.31
C VAL A 68 14.74 3.95 -16.95
N LEU A 69 15.16 5.18 -16.70
CA LEU A 69 16.55 5.52 -16.36
C LEU A 69 16.81 5.57 -14.85
N SER A 70 15.78 5.41 -14.01
CA SER A 70 15.98 5.28 -12.58
C SER A 70 16.77 3.98 -12.33
N PRO A 71 17.98 4.04 -11.76
CA PRO A 71 18.70 2.82 -11.41
C PRO A 71 17.80 1.98 -10.52
N ALA A 72 17.61 0.71 -10.87
CA ALA A 72 16.86 -0.21 -10.04
C ALA A 72 17.46 -0.14 -8.64
N SER A 73 16.70 0.37 -7.68
CA SER A 73 17.19 0.49 -6.30
C SER A 73 17.62 -0.90 -5.82
N THR A 74 18.84 -1.01 -5.33
CA THR A 74 19.33 -2.28 -4.78
C THR A 74 18.37 -2.73 -3.68
N PRO A 75 17.88 -3.98 -3.71
CA PRO A 75 16.99 -4.48 -2.68
C PRO A 75 17.72 -4.49 -1.32
N THR A 76 17.05 -4.06 -0.27
CA THR A 76 17.61 -3.97 1.09
C THR A 76 16.71 -4.66 2.10
N VAL A 77 17.28 -5.07 3.23
CA VAL A 77 16.50 -5.60 4.37
C VAL A 77 15.48 -4.58 4.86
N LEU A 78 15.83 -3.30 4.89
CA LEU A 78 14.90 -2.25 5.30
C LEU A 78 13.77 -2.06 4.30
N GLY A 79 14.04 -2.19 2.99
CA GLY A 79 13.01 -2.21 1.97
C GLY A 79 12.02 -3.38 2.15
N ALA A 80 12.50 -4.57 2.51
CA ALA A 80 11.63 -5.71 2.85
C ALA A 80 10.80 -5.43 4.12
N ALA A 81 11.42 -4.82 5.13
CA ALA A 81 10.72 -4.40 6.35
C ALA A 81 9.63 -3.35 6.08
N ASP A 82 9.88 -2.41 5.18
CA ASP A 82 8.90 -1.38 4.79
C ASP A 82 7.74 -1.97 3.97
N LEU A 83 7.97 -3.04 3.18
CA LEU A 83 6.89 -3.78 2.51
C LEU A 83 5.93 -4.40 3.52
N SER A 84 6.44 -4.97 4.61
CA SER A 84 5.62 -5.59 5.65
C SER A 84 4.68 -4.61 6.35
N ALA A 85 5.00 -3.32 6.38
CA ALA A 85 4.16 -2.28 6.97
C ALA A 85 2.84 -2.04 6.20
N ARG A 86 2.71 -2.57 4.97
CA ARG A 86 1.50 -2.42 4.15
C ARG A 86 0.31 -3.26 4.66
N GLY A 87 0.55 -4.21 5.55
CA GLY A 87 -0.47 -5.11 6.05
C GLY A 87 -0.84 -6.25 5.07
N PRO A 88 -1.67 -7.20 5.51
CA PRO A 88 -2.09 -8.35 4.72
C PRO A 88 -2.96 -7.92 3.52
N ALA A 89 -2.82 -8.63 2.40
CA ALA A 89 -3.62 -8.48 1.19
C ALA A 89 -4.55 -9.69 0.95
N ALA A 90 -4.30 -10.80 1.66
CA ALA A 90 -5.08 -12.03 1.58
C ALA A 90 -5.21 -12.68 2.97
N PRO A 91 -6.15 -13.61 3.17
CA PRO A 91 -6.26 -14.41 4.38
C PRO A 91 -4.96 -15.15 4.69
N ALA A 92 -4.84 -15.62 5.94
CA ALA A 92 -3.73 -16.45 6.36
C ALA A 92 -3.64 -17.73 5.50
N PRO A 93 -2.41 -18.17 5.11
CA PRO A 93 -2.25 -19.44 4.45
C PRO A 93 -2.62 -20.60 5.38
N ALA A 94 -3.16 -21.67 4.82
CA ALA A 94 -3.44 -22.89 5.58
C ALA A 94 -2.15 -23.53 6.07
N ARG A 95 -2.24 -24.45 7.02
CA ARG A 95 -1.13 -25.34 7.37
C ARG A 95 -0.82 -26.27 6.19
N ASP A 96 0.42 -26.62 6.06
CA ASP A 96 0.83 -27.63 5.08
C ASP A 96 0.34 -29.01 5.54
N ALA A 97 -0.36 -29.73 4.66
CA ALA A 97 -0.91 -31.04 4.99
C ALA A 97 0.19 -32.12 5.17
N SER A 98 1.35 -31.91 4.55
CA SER A 98 2.51 -32.84 4.65
C SER A 98 3.47 -32.46 5.78
N ASN A 99 3.43 -31.22 6.25
CA ASN A 99 4.25 -30.70 7.35
C ASN A 99 3.43 -29.77 8.23
N PRO A 100 2.85 -30.26 9.35
CA PRO A 100 1.98 -29.47 10.22
C PRO A 100 2.69 -28.29 10.89
N ASP A 101 4.03 -28.29 10.95
CA ASP A 101 4.85 -27.22 11.51
C ASP A 101 5.12 -26.08 10.53
N ALA A 102 4.65 -26.23 9.30
CA ALA A 102 4.77 -25.25 8.24
C ALA A 102 3.39 -24.79 7.73
N LEU A 103 3.38 -23.61 7.15
CA LEU A 103 2.25 -23.13 6.35
C LEU A 103 2.41 -23.60 4.90
N ALA A 104 1.30 -23.81 4.19
CA ALA A 104 1.27 -24.14 2.76
C ALA A 104 1.69 -22.91 1.92
N ARG A 105 2.71 -22.22 2.36
CA ARG A 105 3.29 -21.02 1.77
C ARG A 105 4.80 -21.03 2.00
N GLY A 106 5.55 -20.70 0.97
CA GLY A 106 7.01 -20.62 1.05
C GLY A 106 7.60 -19.91 -0.16
N VAL A 107 8.91 -19.77 -0.17
CA VAL A 107 9.71 -19.26 -1.29
C VAL A 107 10.87 -20.22 -1.49
N ASP A 108 10.93 -20.89 -2.65
CA ASP A 108 12.03 -21.77 -3.07
C ASP A 108 12.53 -22.75 -1.98
N GLY A 109 11.58 -23.44 -1.33
CA GLY A 109 11.87 -24.44 -0.30
C GLY A 109 12.10 -23.87 1.10
N VAL A 110 11.98 -22.58 1.31
CA VAL A 110 11.88 -21.94 2.64
C VAL A 110 10.40 -21.75 2.96
N ALA A 111 9.89 -22.52 3.92
CA ALA A 111 8.49 -22.44 4.33
C ALA A 111 8.30 -21.43 5.46
N PHE A 112 7.11 -20.84 5.55
CA PHE A 112 6.72 -20.07 6.73
C PHE A 112 6.30 -21.02 7.85
N PRO A 113 6.77 -20.80 9.09
CA PRO A 113 6.44 -21.67 10.21
C PRO A 113 4.98 -21.50 10.65
N ALA A 114 4.36 -22.60 11.08
CA ALA A 114 3.09 -22.61 11.78
C ALA A 114 3.36 -22.60 13.29
N TRP A 115 3.60 -21.42 13.86
CA TRP A 115 4.02 -21.25 15.26
C TRP A 115 2.95 -21.53 16.31
N GLU A 116 1.74 -21.91 15.92
CA GLU A 116 0.66 -22.20 16.86
C GLU A 116 1.00 -23.42 17.72
N GLY A 117 0.99 -23.24 19.03
CA GLY A 117 1.28 -24.27 20.02
C GLY A 117 2.57 -23.98 20.80
N ASP A 118 3.70 -23.80 20.11
CA ASP A 118 5.01 -23.61 20.76
C ASP A 118 5.23 -22.17 21.18
N VAL A 119 4.77 -21.24 20.36
CA VAL A 119 4.82 -19.80 20.65
C VAL A 119 3.46 -19.16 20.34
N PRO A 120 3.09 -18.11 21.08
CA PRO A 120 1.72 -17.56 20.99
C PRO A 120 1.53 -16.65 19.75
N TRP A 121 1.96 -17.11 18.59
CA TRP A 121 1.83 -16.41 17.32
C TRP A 121 1.02 -17.24 16.32
N ARG A 122 -0.02 -16.65 15.76
CA ARG A 122 -0.93 -17.30 14.82
C ARG A 122 -0.92 -16.55 13.49
N ALA A 123 -0.77 -17.27 12.37
CA ALA A 123 -0.89 -16.67 11.05
C ALA A 123 -2.24 -15.98 10.89
N SER A 124 -2.24 -14.73 10.45
CA SER A 124 -3.42 -13.86 10.36
C SER A 124 -3.65 -13.29 8.96
N GLY A 125 -2.68 -13.43 8.06
CA GLY A 125 -2.82 -12.98 6.67
C GLY A 125 -1.51 -13.12 5.91
N GLU A 126 -1.58 -12.92 4.61
CA GLU A 126 -0.42 -12.95 3.74
C GLU A 126 -0.42 -11.83 2.69
N ARG A 127 0.72 -11.59 2.07
CA ARG A 127 0.84 -10.77 0.88
C ARG A 127 2.06 -11.18 0.04
N SER A 128 2.00 -10.85 -1.24
CA SER A 128 3.13 -10.93 -2.16
C SER A 128 3.44 -9.55 -2.72
N ASP A 129 4.70 -9.21 -2.76
CA ASP A 129 5.19 -7.94 -3.27
C ASP A 129 6.40 -8.16 -4.19
N THR A 130 6.83 -7.09 -4.83
CA THR A 130 8.10 -7.05 -5.57
C THR A 130 9.03 -6.05 -4.90
N LEU A 131 10.22 -6.50 -4.50
CA LEU A 131 11.27 -5.68 -3.93
C LEU A 131 12.39 -5.51 -4.95
N SER A 132 12.43 -4.38 -5.63
CA SER A 132 13.45 -4.10 -6.66
C SER A 132 13.58 -5.22 -7.70
N GLY A 133 12.45 -5.69 -8.22
CA GLY A 133 12.38 -6.77 -9.22
C GLY A 133 12.42 -8.19 -8.64
N ARG A 134 12.60 -8.38 -7.33
CA ARG A 134 12.64 -9.68 -6.65
C ARG A 134 11.31 -9.97 -5.98
N HIS A 135 10.86 -11.22 -6.03
CA HIS A 135 9.67 -11.65 -5.31
C HIS A 135 9.92 -11.60 -3.80
N ALA A 136 8.95 -11.08 -3.06
CA ALA A 136 8.92 -11.05 -1.61
C ALA A 136 7.57 -11.56 -1.13
N ALA A 137 7.56 -12.66 -0.40
CA ALA A 137 6.38 -13.18 0.26
C ALA A 137 6.41 -12.78 1.74
N THR A 138 5.26 -12.37 2.27
CA THR A 138 5.11 -11.99 3.68
C THR A 138 3.92 -12.70 4.29
N VAL A 139 4.10 -13.29 5.45
CA VAL A 139 3.04 -13.80 6.32
C VAL A 139 2.99 -12.94 7.58
N TYR A 140 1.79 -12.54 7.96
CA TYR A 140 1.50 -11.77 9.16
C TYR A 140 1.04 -12.72 10.26
N TYR A 141 1.51 -12.45 11.48
CA TYR A 141 1.15 -13.24 12.65
C TYR A 141 0.57 -12.32 13.72
N ALA A 142 -0.59 -12.70 14.23
CA ALA A 142 -1.20 -12.09 15.40
C ALA A 142 -0.62 -12.74 16.67
N GLY A 143 -0.22 -11.93 17.61
CA GLY A 143 0.38 -12.34 18.86
C GLY A 143 -0.38 -11.87 20.09
N PRO A 144 0.21 -12.02 21.27
CA PRO A 144 -0.40 -11.61 22.53
C PRO A 144 -0.72 -10.12 22.56
N ARG A 145 -1.79 -9.75 23.26
CA ARG A 145 -2.22 -8.36 23.49
C ARG A 145 -2.47 -7.57 22.20
N GLY A 146 -2.82 -8.24 21.10
CA GLY A 146 -3.06 -7.61 19.81
C GLY A 146 -1.79 -7.16 19.09
N SER A 147 -0.61 -7.63 19.52
CA SER A 147 0.63 -7.42 18.80
C SER A 147 0.58 -8.13 17.43
N GLN A 148 1.24 -7.57 16.45
CA GLN A 148 1.39 -8.18 15.13
C GLN A 148 2.86 -8.18 14.75
N LEU A 149 3.32 -9.26 14.14
CA LEU A 149 4.58 -9.29 13.43
C LEU A 149 4.36 -9.72 11.99
N ALA A 150 5.34 -9.43 11.15
CA ALA A 150 5.38 -9.89 9.77
C ALA A 150 6.69 -10.63 9.54
N TYR A 151 6.62 -11.78 8.92
CA TYR A 151 7.77 -12.53 8.44
C TYR A 151 7.78 -12.46 6.92
N THR A 152 8.87 -11.93 6.37
CA THR A 152 9.07 -11.76 4.93
C THR A 152 10.24 -12.61 4.47
N ILE A 153 10.07 -13.38 3.40
CA ILE A 153 11.13 -14.09 2.69
C ILE A 153 11.32 -13.40 1.34
N VAL A 154 12.55 -12.96 1.07
CA VAL A 154 12.91 -12.31 -0.20
C VAL A 154 13.67 -13.31 -1.04
N ASP A 155 13.16 -13.56 -2.24
CA ASP A 155 13.75 -14.45 -3.22
C ASP A 155 15.12 -13.95 -3.75
N GLY A 156 15.94 -14.89 -4.26
CA GLY A 156 17.23 -14.63 -4.90
C GLY A 156 18.36 -14.32 -3.91
N PRO A 157 19.47 -13.72 -4.37
CA PRO A 157 20.69 -13.57 -3.56
C PRO A 157 20.45 -12.81 -2.27
N VAL A 158 21.19 -13.18 -1.21
CA VAL A 158 21.09 -12.55 0.10
C VAL A 158 21.38 -11.04 0.05
N LEU A 159 20.72 -10.29 0.92
CA LEU A 159 20.86 -8.85 1.02
C LEU A 159 22.03 -8.47 1.94
N ALA A 160 22.53 -7.25 1.79
CA ALA A 160 23.48 -6.70 2.74
C ALA A 160 22.83 -6.53 4.12
N TRP A 161 23.60 -6.77 5.16
CA TRP A 161 23.16 -6.55 6.53
C TRP A 161 22.82 -5.07 6.75
N PRO A 162 21.76 -4.75 7.50
CA PRO A 162 21.41 -3.34 7.75
C PRO A 162 22.51 -2.66 8.58
N GLU A 163 22.87 -1.45 8.19
CA GLU A 163 23.79 -0.63 8.97
C GLU A 163 23.22 -0.34 10.37
N GLY A 164 24.08 -0.37 11.39
CA GLY A 164 23.68 -0.17 12.79
C GLY A 164 22.98 -1.36 13.44
N SER A 165 22.83 -2.50 12.74
CA SER A 165 22.29 -3.72 13.34
C SER A 165 23.32 -4.40 14.25
N GLN A 166 22.81 -5.08 15.28
CA GLN A 166 23.60 -5.91 16.19
C GLN A 166 23.51 -7.37 15.76
N ARG A 167 24.63 -8.06 15.83
CA ARG A 167 24.74 -9.47 15.49
C ARG A 167 24.55 -10.33 16.73
N PHE A 168 23.72 -11.35 16.61
CA PHE A 168 23.48 -12.38 17.61
C PHE A 168 23.69 -13.76 17.02
N LEU A 169 24.08 -14.73 17.85
CA LEU A 169 24.07 -16.15 17.52
C LEU A 169 23.07 -16.85 18.43
N ARG A 170 22.03 -17.44 17.85
CA ARG A 170 20.99 -18.16 18.58
C ARG A 170 20.79 -19.52 17.95
N ASP A 171 20.98 -20.60 18.70
CA ASP A 171 20.80 -21.99 18.26
C ASP A 171 21.48 -22.30 16.93
N GLY A 172 22.70 -21.79 16.77
CA GLY A 172 23.50 -21.92 15.54
C GLY A 172 23.05 -21.04 14.38
N THR A 173 22.04 -20.22 14.55
CA THR A 173 21.56 -19.24 13.55
C THR A 173 22.15 -17.85 13.83
N GLU A 174 22.78 -17.26 12.82
CA GLU A 174 23.24 -15.88 12.89
C GLU A 174 22.09 -14.94 12.54
N VAL A 175 21.69 -14.12 13.51
CA VAL A 175 20.57 -13.16 13.39
C VAL A 175 21.11 -11.75 13.61
N TRP A 176 20.73 -10.85 12.74
CA TRP A 176 21.05 -9.43 12.86
C TRP A 176 19.79 -8.67 13.25
N VAL A 177 19.86 -7.90 14.35
CA VAL A 177 18.72 -7.16 14.91
C VAL A 177 18.98 -5.67 14.81
N LEU A 178 18.04 -4.94 14.25
CA LEU A 178 18.03 -3.48 14.18
C LEU A 178 16.79 -2.94 14.88
N ARG A 179 17.00 -1.98 15.77
CA ARG A 179 15.90 -1.22 16.37
C ARG A 179 15.76 0.14 15.68
N ARG A 180 14.53 0.41 15.23
CA ARG A 180 14.11 1.69 14.67
C ARG A 180 13.01 2.29 15.56
N PRO A 181 12.71 3.60 15.46
CA PRO A 181 11.56 4.19 16.15
C PRO A 181 10.28 3.42 15.83
N GLY A 182 9.65 2.85 16.87
CA GLY A 182 8.41 2.08 16.76
C GLY A 182 8.56 0.65 16.20
N GLN A 183 9.75 0.19 15.77
CA GLN A 183 9.90 -1.09 15.08
C GLN A 183 11.17 -1.83 15.51
N VAL A 184 11.07 -3.16 15.59
CA VAL A 184 12.20 -4.08 15.61
C VAL A 184 12.26 -4.83 14.27
N VAL A 185 13.46 -5.00 13.73
CA VAL A 185 13.74 -5.75 12.51
C VAL A 185 14.79 -6.80 12.85
N ALA A 186 14.45 -8.08 12.72
CA ALA A 186 15.40 -9.19 12.82
C ALA A 186 15.58 -9.82 11.44
N THR A 187 16.80 -10.14 11.06
CA THR A 187 17.06 -10.71 9.74
C THR A 187 18.17 -11.77 9.80
N TRP A 188 17.99 -12.82 9.02
CA TRP A 188 18.95 -13.93 8.89
C TRP A 188 18.94 -14.47 7.47
N ARG A 189 19.81 -15.43 7.20
CA ARG A 189 19.93 -16.10 5.91
C ARG A 189 19.53 -17.55 6.04
N GLU A 190 18.72 -18.00 5.10
CA GLU A 190 18.23 -19.36 5.09
C GLU A 190 18.18 -19.89 3.65
N ARG A 191 18.85 -20.98 3.38
CA ARG A 191 18.92 -21.61 2.04
C ARG A 191 19.21 -20.63 0.90
N GLY A 192 20.03 -19.62 1.15
CA GLY A 192 20.39 -18.59 0.17
C GLY A 192 19.38 -17.44 0.04
N HIS A 193 18.28 -17.45 0.79
CA HIS A 193 17.29 -16.37 0.84
C HIS A 193 17.51 -15.45 2.04
N GLN A 194 17.00 -14.24 1.93
CA GLN A 194 16.95 -13.30 3.06
C GLN A 194 15.61 -13.39 3.76
N CYS A 195 15.65 -13.74 5.03
CA CYS A 195 14.51 -13.80 5.92
C CYS A 195 14.49 -12.57 6.82
N VAL A 196 13.31 -11.96 7.00
CA VAL A 196 13.13 -10.72 7.75
C VAL A 196 11.88 -10.81 8.62
N ILE A 197 12.03 -10.69 9.93
CA ILE A 197 10.91 -10.49 10.86
C ILE A 197 10.84 -9.01 11.22
N THR A 198 9.64 -8.45 11.18
CA THR A 198 9.37 -7.09 11.62
C THR A 198 8.21 -7.08 12.61
N GLY A 199 8.31 -6.24 13.62
CA GLY A 199 7.26 -6.07 14.62
C GLY A 199 7.39 -4.76 15.37
N PRO A 200 6.45 -4.43 16.27
CA PRO A 200 6.55 -3.24 17.10
C PRO A 200 7.77 -3.30 18.01
N SER A 201 8.36 -2.14 18.31
CA SER A 201 9.55 -2.04 19.17
C SER A 201 9.34 -2.55 20.60
N SER A 202 8.10 -2.80 21.00
CA SER A 202 7.77 -3.43 22.29
C SER A 202 8.07 -4.93 22.36
N ILE A 203 8.33 -5.58 21.21
CA ILE A 203 8.76 -6.99 21.21
C ILE A 203 10.22 -7.05 21.64
N PRO A 204 10.57 -7.84 22.67
CA PRO A 204 11.96 -8.00 23.14
C PRO A 204 12.85 -8.66 22.06
N ASP A 205 14.15 -8.36 22.09
CA ASP A 205 15.12 -9.00 21.18
C ASP A 205 15.12 -10.52 21.35
N ASP A 206 15.05 -11.03 22.57
CA ASP A 206 15.01 -12.47 22.83
C ASP A 206 13.84 -13.17 22.12
N ALA A 207 12.66 -12.53 22.07
CA ALA A 207 11.51 -13.09 21.37
C ALA A 207 11.74 -13.15 19.84
N VAL A 208 12.26 -12.10 19.22
CA VAL A 208 12.53 -12.14 17.77
C VAL A 208 13.69 -13.07 17.42
N LEU A 209 14.70 -13.20 18.31
CA LEU A 209 15.80 -14.14 18.16
C LEU A 209 15.31 -15.59 18.24
N THR A 210 14.43 -15.89 19.18
CA THR A 210 13.80 -17.22 19.31
C THR A 210 13.00 -17.57 18.06
N LEU A 211 12.16 -16.65 17.56
CA LEU A 211 11.38 -16.87 16.33
C LEU A 211 12.27 -17.08 15.10
N ALA A 212 13.35 -16.30 14.95
CA ALA A 212 14.28 -16.45 13.85
C ALA A 212 15.03 -17.79 13.91
N ALA A 213 15.49 -18.20 15.08
CA ALA A 213 16.20 -19.47 15.27
C ALA A 213 15.28 -20.66 15.06
N ASP A 214 14.05 -20.62 15.59
CA ASP A 214 13.03 -21.65 15.36
C ASP A 214 12.69 -21.81 13.86
N SER A 215 12.48 -20.68 13.16
CA SER A 215 12.24 -20.72 11.72
C SER A 215 13.38 -21.38 10.96
N ALA A 216 14.64 -21.01 11.26
CA ALA A 216 15.80 -21.56 10.62
C ALA A 216 16.03 -23.05 10.96
N ALA A 217 15.65 -23.48 12.17
CA ALA A 217 15.73 -24.90 12.56
C ALA A 217 14.76 -25.77 11.76
N ARG A 218 13.50 -25.34 11.62
CA ARG A 218 12.45 -26.06 10.87
C ARG A 218 12.76 -26.20 9.38
N ALA A 219 13.54 -25.30 8.81
CA ALA A 219 13.93 -25.37 7.41
C ALA A 219 15.13 -26.28 7.15
N ARG A 220 15.81 -26.81 8.17
CA ARG A 220 16.93 -27.73 7.98
C ARG A 220 16.41 -29.10 7.55
N PRO A 221 16.96 -29.73 6.44
CA PRO A 221 16.60 -31.08 6.10
C PRO A 221 17.07 -32.02 7.22
N GLY A 222 16.15 -32.88 7.73
CA GLY A 222 16.45 -33.86 8.77
C GLY A 222 16.14 -33.41 10.20
N TYR A 223 15.37 -32.36 10.40
CA TYR A 223 14.72 -32.08 11.67
C TYR A 223 13.51 -33.02 11.83
N ASP A 224 13.80 -34.33 11.86
CA ASP A 224 12.87 -35.28 12.45
C ASP A 224 12.98 -35.12 13.95
N GLU A 225 11.91 -34.69 14.59
CA GLU A 225 11.79 -34.72 16.04
C GLU A 225 12.06 -36.14 16.52
N GLY A 226 13.29 -36.40 16.93
CA GLY A 226 13.59 -37.51 17.82
C GLY A 226 12.88 -37.26 19.12
N VAL A 227 11.58 -37.55 19.17
CA VAL A 227 10.81 -37.67 20.39
C VAL A 227 11.32 -38.89 21.11
N GLY A 228 12.12 -38.64 22.16
CA GLY A 228 12.38 -39.61 23.22
C GLY A 228 11.24 -39.59 24.21
#